data_96c98bf8d7188389edc962af6a6fa345
#
_entry.id   96c98bf8d7188389edc962af6a6fa345
#
_cell.length_a   1.000
_cell.length_b   1.000
_cell.length_c   1.000
_cell.angle_alpha   90.00
_cell.angle_beta   90.00
_cell.angle_gamma   90.00
#
_symmetry.space_group_name_H-M   'P 1'
#
loop_
_entity.id
_entity.type
_entity.pdbx_description
1 polymer ?
#
loop_
_entity_poly.entity_id
_entity_poly.type
_entity_poly.pdbx_seq_one_letter_code
_entity_poly.pdbx_strand_id
1 'polypeptide(L)'
;MAVRELIDKLNCEKKLSHDEWVKLIKEYDESDRAYAAELASGISQEMFGRDIYIRGIVEFSNICKNDCLYCGIRRSNGNVSRYRLTAEEILQCCDEGYGYGFRTFVLQSGEDAFYDREMLCGIVSEIKKRHSDCAVTLSLGEKSREDYEALFNAGADRYLLRHETADEEHYKKLHPAEMSWKNRMECLSDLKEIGYQTGCGMMIGSPYQTVDCLAEDMEFMCGFKPEMIGIGPFLPHKDTPFRSCPQGSYELTLFLLSICRIMLPDVLLPATTALGTINPKGREQGVLSGANVIMPNLSPVAVRKKYMLYDNKICTGDESAQCRACLERRMESIGYKIKISRGDHR
;
A
#
# COMPACT_ATOMS: atom_id res chain seq x y z
N MET A 1 -14.99 19.73 20.92
CA MET A 1 -15.18 18.27 21.08
C MET A 1 -13.88 17.64 21.58
N ALA A 2 -13.97 16.64 22.46
CA ALA A 2 -12.81 15.80 22.80
C ALA A 2 -12.46 14.88 21.62
N VAL A 3 -11.25 14.29 21.61
CA VAL A 3 -10.82 13.40 20.51
C VAL A 3 -11.76 12.21 20.36
N ARG A 4 -12.22 11.59 21.45
CA ARG A 4 -13.20 10.48 21.40
C ARG A 4 -14.52 10.87 20.75
N GLU A 5 -15.04 12.05 21.05
CA GLU A 5 -16.25 12.58 20.41
C GLU A 5 -16.07 12.76 18.89
N LEU A 6 -14.85 13.11 18.44
CA LEU A 6 -14.51 13.19 17.02
C LEU A 6 -14.45 11.80 16.38
N ILE A 7 -13.91 10.79 17.08
CA ILE A 7 -13.90 9.39 16.62
C ILE A 7 -15.35 8.88 16.49
N ASP A 8 -16.20 9.14 17.47
CA ASP A 8 -17.63 8.75 17.44
C ASP A 8 -18.39 9.46 16.32
N LYS A 9 -18.14 10.76 16.14
CA LYS A 9 -18.68 11.54 15.02
C LYS A 9 -18.26 10.94 13.68
N LEU A 10 -16.96 10.63 13.50
CA LEU A 10 -16.46 10.00 12.29
C LEU A 10 -17.11 8.64 12.04
N ASN A 11 -17.33 7.85 13.09
CA ASN A 11 -18.01 6.56 12.97
C ASN A 11 -19.46 6.71 12.50
N CYS A 12 -20.15 7.75 12.93
CA CYS A 12 -21.54 8.01 12.54
C CYS A 12 -21.66 8.69 11.16
N GLU A 13 -20.91 9.76 10.95
CA GLU A 13 -21.06 10.65 9.78
C GLU A 13 -20.12 10.31 8.62
N LYS A 14 -19.08 9.47 8.88
CA LYS A 14 -18.03 9.07 7.94
C LYS A 14 -17.19 10.22 7.37
N LYS A 15 -17.29 11.39 7.98
CA LYS A 15 -16.53 12.59 7.60
C LYS A 15 -16.30 13.51 8.79
N LEU A 16 -15.23 14.29 8.72
CA LEU A 16 -14.94 15.42 9.62
C LEU A 16 -14.63 16.66 8.78
N SER A 17 -14.73 17.84 9.39
CA SER A 17 -14.21 19.08 8.80
C SER A 17 -12.68 19.12 8.92
N HIS A 18 -12.03 20.03 8.18
CA HIS A 18 -10.58 20.20 8.22
C HIS A 18 -10.07 20.45 9.64
N ASP A 19 -10.65 21.41 10.35
CA ASP A 19 -10.26 21.72 11.74
C ASP A 19 -10.45 20.54 12.69
N GLU A 20 -11.49 19.72 12.46
CA GLU A 20 -11.73 18.50 13.23
C GLU A 20 -10.69 17.41 12.93
N TRP A 21 -10.27 17.27 11.66
CA TRP A 21 -9.16 16.37 11.29
C TRP A 21 -7.85 16.83 11.94
N VAL A 22 -7.53 18.13 11.85
CA VAL A 22 -6.33 18.70 12.49
C VAL A 22 -6.35 18.44 13.99
N LYS A 23 -7.47 18.66 14.64
CA LYS A 23 -7.62 18.42 16.08
C LYS A 23 -7.46 16.94 16.43
N LEU A 24 -8.14 16.05 15.71
CA LEU A 24 -8.06 14.59 15.89
C LEU A 24 -6.61 14.10 15.82
N ILE A 25 -5.87 14.53 14.78
CA ILE A 25 -4.50 14.08 14.51
C ILE A 25 -3.50 14.68 15.50
N LYS A 26 -3.75 15.92 15.97
CA LYS A 26 -2.82 16.65 16.83
C LYS A 26 -2.95 16.30 18.31
N GLU A 27 -4.18 16.01 18.77
CA GLU A 27 -4.51 15.93 20.19
C GLU A 27 -4.76 14.50 20.70
N TYR A 28 -4.74 13.46 19.84
CA TYR A 28 -4.96 12.08 20.29
C TYR A 28 -3.87 11.63 21.27
N ASP A 29 -4.28 10.84 22.25
CA ASP A 29 -3.40 10.16 23.19
C ASP A 29 -3.43 8.64 23.05
N GLU A 30 -2.74 7.91 23.93
CA GLU A 30 -2.70 6.45 23.93
C GLU A 30 -4.09 5.83 24.18
N SER A 31 -4.90 6.45 25.02
CA SER A 31 -6.26 6.02 25.33
C SER A 31 -7.19 6.16 24.11
N ASP A 32 -7.05 7.27 23.37
CA ASP A 32 -7.81 7.52 22.15
C ASP A 32 -7.39 6.56 21.04
N ARG A 33 -6.08 6.28 20.91
CA ARG A 33 -5.56 5.28 19.98
C ARG A 33 -6.10 3.88 20.27
N ALA A 34 -6.12 3.49 21.54
CA ALA A 34 -6.67 2.20 21.96
C ALA A 34 -8.16 2.10 21.64
N TYR A 35 -8.93 3.14 21.93
CA TYR A 35 -10.36 3.22 21.60
C TYR A 35 -10.61 3.12 20.09
N ALA A 36 -9.87 3.88 19.28
CA ALA A 36 -9.98 3.82 17.82
C ALA A 36 -9.65 2.42 17.27
N ALA A 37 -8.62 1.76 17.84
CA ALA A 37 -8.23 0.40 17.44
C ALA A 37 -9.30 -0.63 17.77
N GLU A 38 -9.91 -0.56 18.95
CA GLU A 38 -11.02 -1.45 19.35
C GLU A 38 -12.21 -1.29 18.41
N LEU A 39 -12.64 -0.06 18.15
CA LEU A 39 -13.74 0.26 17.24
C LEU A 39 -13.43 -0.21 15.81
N ALA A 40 -12.25 0.10 15.28
CA ALA A 40 -11.81 -0.31 13.95
C ALA A 40 -11.73 -1.84 13.80
N SER A 41 -11.24 -2.54 14.83
CA SER A 41 -11.21 -4.01 14.87
C SER A 41 -12.63 -4.59 14.84
N GLY A 42 -13.55 -4.01 15.59
CA GLY A 42 -14.98 -4.38 15.58
C GLY A 42 -15.59 -4.23 14.19
N ILE A 43 -15.41 -3.05 13.56
CA ILE A 43 -15.88 -2.78 12.19
C ILE A 43 -15.25 -3.76 11.19
N SER A 44 -13.95 -4.00 11.28
CA SER A 44 -13.27 -4.96 10.40
C SER A 44 -13.83 -6.38 10.55
N GLN A 45 -14.15 -6.82 11.79
CA GLN A 45 -14.74 -8.13 12.05
C GLN A 45 -16.18 -8.22 11.57
N GLU A 46 -16.96 -7.16 11.66
CA GLU A 46 -18.31 -7.11 11.10
C GLU A 46 -18.29 -7.24 9.57
N MET A 47 -17.40 -6.53 8.90
CA MET A 47 -17.30 -6.51 7.45
C MET A 47 -16.66 -7.76 6.84
N PHE A 48 -15.61 -8.30 7.45
CA PHE A 48 -14.76 -9.35 6.89
C PHE A 48 -14.69 -10.61 7.75
N GLY A 49 -15.33 -10.62 8.90
CA GLY A 49 -15.12 -11.67 9.91
C GLY A 49 -13.70 -11.57 10.48
N ARG A 50 -13.13 -12.72 10.81
CA ARG A 50 -11.71 -12.80 11.24
C ARG A 50 -10.80 -13.28 10.09
N ASP A 51 -11.16 -12.95 8.87
CA ASP A 51 -10.45 -13.34 7.68
C ASP A 51 -9.40 -12.27 7.29
N ILE A 52 -8.16 -12.72 7.03
CA ILE A 52 -7.08 -11.90 6.50
C ILE A 52 -6.79 -12.34 5.07
N TYR A 53 -6.86 -11.41 4.15
CA TYR A 53 -6.52 -11.65 2.75
C TYR A 53 -5.01 -11.58 2.54
N ILE A 54 -4.47 -12.54 1.79
CA ILE A 54 -3.06 -12.52 1.39
C ILE A 54 -2.94 -12.15 -0.08
N ARG A 55 -1.98 -11.24 -0.37
CA ARG A 55 -1.66 -10.83 -1.74
C ARG A 55 -0.18 -11.06 -1.99
N GLY A 56 0.15 -11.84 -3.00
CA GLY A 56 1.53 -12.12 -3.37
C GLY A 56 2.14 -10.97 -4.16
N ILE A 57 3.19 -10.32 -3.63
CA ILE A 57 3.89 -9.26 -4.36
C ILE A 57 4.99 -9.86 -5.21
N VAL A 58 5.02 -9.49 -6.50
CA VAL A 58 6.12 -9.72 -7.42
C VAL A 58 6.76 -8.37 -7.76
N GLU A 59 7.90 -8.07 -7.12
CA GLU A 59 8.72 -6.89 -7.40
C GLU A 59 9.62 -7.23 -8.60
N PHE A 60 9.19 -6.89 -9.82
CA PHE A 60 9.81 -7.43 -11.03
C PHE A 60 10.86 -6.51 -11.67
N SER A 61 10.91 -5.23 -11.31
CA SER A 61 11.98 -4.31 -11.70
C SER A 61 12.23 -3.23 -10.65
N ASN A 62 13.50 -2.97 -10.35
CA ASN A 62 13.90 -1.84 -9.51
C ASN A 62 14.46 -0.67 -10.32
N ILE A 63 14.24 -0.65 -11.63
CA ILE A 63 14.58 0.48 -12.49
C ILE A 63 13.40 1.47 -12.47
N CYS A 64 13.71 2.75 -12.26
CA CYS A 64 12.70 3.79 -12.22
C CYS A 64 13.20 5.04 -12.97
N LYS A 65 12.32 5.64 -13.80
CA LYS A 65 12.61 6.90 -14.47
C LYS A 65 12.57 8.10 -13.51
N ASN A 66 11.86 7.97 -12.40
CA ASN A 66 11.63 9.04 -11.43
C ASN A 66 12.75 9.14 -10.41
N ASP A 67 12.87 10.33 -9.82
CA ASP A 67 13.91 10.65 -8.84
C ASP A 67 13.34 11.11 -7.49
N CYS A 68 12.25 10.48 -7.03
CA CYS A 68 11.59 10.78 -5.76
C CYS A 68 12.61 10.82 -4.61
N LEU A 69 12.57 11.88 -3.80
CA LEU A 69 13.63 12.19 -2.84
C LEU A 69 13.72 11.22 -1.65
N TYR A 70 12.69 10.40 -1.47
CA TYR A 70 12.58 9.41 -0.39
C TYR A 70 12.88 7.97 -0.82
N CYS A 71 12.91 7.68 -2.12
CA CYS A 71 12.85 6.32 -2.63
C CYS A 71 14.24 5.72 -2.88
N GLY A 72 14.55 4.56 -2.30
CA GLY A 72 15.83 3.89 -2.46
C GLY A 72 16.13 3.42 -3.89
N ILE A 73 15.09 3.16 -4.72
CA ILE A 73 15.27 2.77 -6.13
C ILE A 73 15.20 3.96 -7.09
N ARG A 74 15.27 5.19 -6.60
CA ARG A 74 15.28 6.41 -7.43
C ARG A 74 16.34 6.36 -8.51
N ARG A 75 16.09 7.09 -9.62
CA ARG A 75 16.97 7.12 -10.82
C ARG A 75 18.43 7.43 -10.48
N SER A 76 18.66 8.48 -9.67
CA SER A 76 20.00 8.96 -9.31
C SER A 76 20.74 8.06 -8.32
N ASN A 77 20.11 7.04 -7.74
CA ASN A 77 20.81 6.14 -6.83
C ASN A 77 21.71 5.17 -7.61
N GLY A 78 23.01 5.50 -7.70
CA GLY A 78 24.04 4.69 -8.36
C GLY A 78 24.47 3.46 -7.57
N ASN A 79 24.10 3.34 -6.29
CA ASN A 79 24.50 2.22 -5.43
C ASN A 79 23.56 1.01 -5.51
N VAL A 80 22.48 1.12 -6.28
CA VAL A 80 21.49 0.04 -6.43
C VAL A 80 21.90 -0.93 -7.53
N SER A 81 22.02 -2.20 -7.21
CA SER A 81 22.16 -3.27 -8.20
C SER A 81 20.82 -3.43 -8.94
N ARG A 82 20.74 -2.89 -10.16
CA ARG A 82 19.53 -2.90 -10.98
C ARG A 82 19.24 -4.28 -11.55
N TYR A 83 17.95 -4.62 -11.66
CA TYR A 83 17.49 -5.87 -12.26
C TYR A 83 16.13 -5.69 -12.94
N ARG A 84 15.83 -6.61 -13.83
CA ARG A 84 14.53 -6.87 -14.43
C ARG A 84 14.27 -8.36 -14.43
N LEU A 85 13.06 -8.79 -14.12
CA LEU A 85 12.62 -10.16 -14.36
C LEU A 85 12.09 -10.28 -15.78
N THR A 86 12.30 -11.41 -16.41
CA THR A 86 11.63 -11.73 -17.68
C THR A 86 10.13 -11.98 -17.46
N ALA A 87 9.34 -11.93 -18.53
CA ALA A 87 7.91 -12.26 -18.44
C ALA A 87 7.69 -13.67 -17.86
N GLU A 88 8.52 -14.65 -18.26
CA GLU A 88 8.41 -16.02 -17.75
C GLU A 88 8.75 -16.12 -16.26
N GLU A 89 9.77 -15.41 -15.77
CA GLU A 89 10.09 -15.36 -14.33
C GLU A 89 8.94 -14.74 -13.51
N ILE A 90 8.25 -13.71 -14.05
CA ILE A 90 7.06 -13.11 -13.41
C ILE A 90 5.92 -14.13 -13.34
N LEU A 91 5.65 -14.84 -14.46
CA LEU A 91 4.62 -15.85 -14.54
C LEU A 91 4.92 -17.02 -13.60
N GLN A 92 6.17 -17.47 -13.53
CA GLN A 92 6.60 -18.52 -12.59
C GLN A 92 6.36 -18.12 -11.15
N CYS A 93 6.66 -16.86 -10.75
CA CYS A 93 6.33 -16.36 -9.41
C CYS A 93 4.84 -16.44 -9.10
N CYS A 94 3.98 -16.16 -10.10
CA CYS A 94 2.52 -16.27 -9.96
C CYS A 94 2.08 -17.74 -9.85
N ASP A 95 2.65 -18.65 -10.65
CA ASP A 95 2.34 -20.08 -10.63
C ASP A 95 2.72 -20.69 -9.27
N GLU A 96 3.91 -20.39 -8.75
CA GLU A 96 4.35 -20.82 -7.42
C GLU A 96 3.43 -20.23 -6.33
N GLY A 97 3.11 -18.94 -6.42
CA GLY A 97 2.19 -18.26 -5.51
C GLY A 97 0.80 -18.90 -5.51
N TYR A 98 0.28 -19.28 -6.66
CA TYR A 98 -0.98 -20.00 -6.79
C TYR A 98 -0.94 -21.33 -6.02
N GLY A 99 0.15 -22.08 -6.16
CA GLY A 99 0.40 -23.31 -5.41
C GLY A 99 0.42 -23.10 -3.89
N TYR A 100 0.92 -21.95 -3.42
CA TYR A 100 0.87 -21.56 -2.00
C TYR A 100 -0.49 -21.03 -1.53
N GLY A 101 -1.50 -20.98 -2.40
CA GLY A 101 -2.86 -20.54 -2.06
C GLY A 101 -3.10 -19.05 -2.22
N PHE A 102 -2.21 -18.29 -2.87
CA PHE A 102 -2.51 -16.92 -3.24
C PHE A 102 -3.56 -16.87 -4.35
N ARG A 103 -4.48 -15.93 -4.27
CA ARG A 103 -5.52 -15.64 -5.28
C ARG A 103 -5.50 -14.18 -5.71
N THR A 104 -4.48 -13.45 -5.31
CA THR A 104 -4.19 -12.09 -5.78
C THR A 104 -2.68 -11.94 -5.95
N PHE A 105 -2.27 -11.49 -7.12
CA PHE A 105 -0.90 -11.14 -7.45
C PHE A 105 -0.78 -9.63 -7.59
N VAL A 106 0.20 -9.04 -6.91
CA VAL A 106 0.53 -7.62 -7.00
C VAL A 106 1.81 -7.48 -7.82
N LEU A 107 1.71 -7.04 -9.04
CA LEU A 107 2.85 -6.76 -9.91
C LEU A 107 3.35 -5.35 -9.60
N GLN A 108 4.53 -5.24 -9.03
CA GLN A 108 5.11 -3.99 -8.59
C GLN A 108 6.48 -3.74 -9.21
N SER A 109 6.73 -2.51 -9.66
CA SER A 109 8.04 -2.08 -10.16
C SER A 109 8.28 -0.59 -9.94
N GLY A 110 9.50 -0.14 -10.19
CA GLY A 110 9.71 1.26 -10.55
C GLY A 110 9.03 1.57 -11.89
N GLU A 111 8.92 2.85 -12.24
CA GLU A 111 8.43 3.25 -13.56
C GLU A 111 9.52 2.96 -14.62
N ASP A 112 9.54 1.74 -15.10
CA ASP A 112 10.52 1.19 -16.03
C ASP A 112 9.93 1.12 -17.45
N ALA A 113 10.45 1.93 -18.36
CA ALA A 113 9.97 2.01 -19.75
C ALA A 113 10.28 0.74 -20.59
N PHE A 114 11.11 -0.18 -20.07
CA PHE A 114 11.37 -1.45 -20.75
C PHE A 114 10.10 -2.31 -20.85
N TYR A 115 9.25 -2.27 -19.84
CA TYR A 115 7.96 -2.96 -19.87
C TYR A 115 6.93 -2.04 -20.51
N ASP A 116 6.83 -2.15 -21.84
CA ASP A 116 5.85 -1.41 -22.60
C ASP A 116 4.41 -1.95 -22.40
N ARG A 117 3.45 -1.28 -23.02
CA ARG A 117 2.03 -1.64 -22.96
C ARG A 117 1.78 -3.08 -23.41
N GLU A 118 2.36 -3.47 -24.54
CA GLU A 118 2.12 -4.79 -25.14
C GLU A 118 2.64 -5.90 -24.23
N MET A 119 3.86 -5.77 -23.73
CA MET A 119 4.47 -6.73 -22.81
C MET A 119 3.67 -6.86 -21.52
N LEU A 120 3.26 -5.74 -20.89
CA LEU A 120 2.48 -5.77 -19.66
C LEU A 120 1.09 -6.39 -19.87
N CYS A 121 0.40 -6.05 -20.96
CA CYS A 121 -0.87 -6.66 -21.32
C CYS A 121 -0.72 -8.16 -21.56
N GLY A 122 0.35 -8.59 -22.21
CA GLY A 122 0.66 -10.01 -22.42
C GLY A 122 0.85 -10.76 -21.10
N ILE A 123 1.62 -10.19 -20.15
CA ILE A 123 1.83 -10.78 -18.82
C ILE A 123 0.50 -10.89 -18.06
N VAL A 124 -0.29 -9.82 -18.01
CA VAL A 124 -1.59 -9.79 -17.32
C VAL A 124 -2.55 -10.85 -17.92
N SER A 125 -2.69 -10.87 -19.25
CA SER A 125 -3.55 -11.80 -19.94
C SER A 125 -3.15 -13.27 -19.71
N GLU A 126 -1.84 -13.55 -19.70
CA GLU A 126 -1.33 -14.90 -19.47
C GLU A 126 -1.56 -15.34 -18.00
N ILE A 127 -1.41 -14.45 -17.02
CA ILE A 127 -1.78 -14.74 -15.62
C ILE A 127 -3.28 -15.08 -15.53
N LYS A 128 -4.15 -14.28 -16.14
CA LYS A 128 -5.61 -14.53 -16.14
C LYS A 128 -6.00 -15.81 -16.84
N LYS A 129 -5.27 -16.19 -17.88
CA LYS A 129 -5.46 -17.45 -18.58
C LYS A 129 -5.04 -18.67 -17.75
N ARG A 130 -3.88 -18.60 -17.07
CA ARG A 130 -3.38 -19.69 -16.20
C ARG A 130 -4.21 -19.81 -14.91
N HIS A 131 -4.64 -18.67 -14.34
CA HIS A 131 -5.29 -18.56 -13.03
C HIS A 131 -6.51 -17.64 -13.11
N SER A 132 -7.58 -18.09 -13.75
CA SER A 132 -8.79 -17.29 -14.00
C SER A 132 -9.54 -16.86 -12.72
N ASP A 133 -9.34 -17.60 -11.62
CA ASP A 133 -9.88 -17.31 -10.29
C ASP A 133 -9.01 -16.32 -9.48
N CYS A 134 -7.92 -15.81 -10.06
CA CYS A 134 -7.05 -14.84 -9.41
C CYS A 134 -7.35 -13.38 -9.83
N ALA A 135 -7.04 -12.47 -8.93
CA ALA A 135 -7.00 -11.05 -9.22
C ALA A 135 -5.56 -10.58 -9.51
N VAL A 136 -5.42 -9.69 -10.48
CA VAL A 136 -4.16 -9.00 -10.79
C VAL A 136 -4.26 -7.55 -10.33
N THR A 137 -3.35 -7.16 -9.44
CA THR A 137 -3.18 -5.78 -8.98
C THR A 137 -1.90 -5.22 -9.58
N LEU A 138 -1.96 -4.03 -10.14
CA LEU A 138 -0.79 -3.33 -10.68
C LEU A 138 -0.36 -2.19 -9.74
N SER A 139 0.95 -2.02 -9.58
CA SER A 139 1.58 -0.91 -8.85
C SER A 139 2.83 -0.46 -9.63
N LEU A 140 2.61 0.25 -10.73
CA LEU A 140 3.60 0.55 -11.78
C LEU A 140 3.82 2.06 -11.97
N GLY A 141 3.37 2.88 -11.02
CA GLY A 141 3.44 4.34 -11.09
C GLY A 141 2.45 4.95 -12.07
N GLU A 142 2.81 6.10 -12.62
CA GLU A 142 1.96 6.87 -13.54
C GLU A 142 2.08 6.36 -14.98
N LYS A 143 0.93 6.26 -15.65
CA LYS A 143 0.82 5.89 -17.06
C LYS A 143 -0.22 6.77 -17.76
N SER A 144 -0.31 6.68 -19.08
CA SER A 144 -1.38 7.34 -19.81
C SER A 144 -2.73 6.64 -19.58
N ARG A 145 -3.83 7.35 -19.80
CA ARG A 145 -5.19 6.78 -19.70
C ARG A 145 -5.34 5.57 -20.62
N GLU A 146 -4.81 5.66 -21.85
CA GLU A 146 -4.86 4.55 -22.81
C GLU A 146 -4.07 3.32 -22.35
N ASP A 147 -2.97 3.51 -21.60
CA ASP A 147 -2.23 2.41 -21.00
C ASP A 147 -3.05 1.76 -19.88
N TYR A 148 -3.71 2.56 -19.04
CA TYR A 148 -4.60 2.04 -18.00
C TYR A 148 -5.76 1.25 -18.61
N GLU A 149 -6.43 1.78 -19.64
CA GLU A 149 -7.52 1.09 -20.34
C GLU A 149 -7.06 -0.22 -20.97
N ALA A 150 -5.90 -0.23 -21.63
CA ALA A 150 -5.35 -1.45 -22.23
C ALA A 150 -5.04 -2.53 -21.18
N LEU A 151 -4.45 -2.15 -20.05
CA LEU A 151 -4.15 -3.07 -18.95
C LEU A 151 -5.42 -3.59 -18.27
N PHE A 152 -6.43 -2.76 -18.10
CA PHE A 152 -7.75 -3.16 -17.60
C PHE A 152 -8.41 -4.18 -18.53
N ASN A 153 -8.42 -3.90 -19.82
CA ASN A 153 -8.97 -4.79 -20.84
C ASN A 153 -8.18 -6.11 -20.95
N ALA A 154 -6.87 -6.12 -20.63
CA ALA A 154 -6.06 -7.32 -20.53
C ALA A 154 -6.39 -8.19 -19.30
N GLY A 155 -7.19 -7.67 -18.36
CA GLY A 155 -7.68 -8.38 -17.17
C GLY A 155 -7.07 -7.94 -15.84
N ALA A 156 -6.40 -6.78 -15.78
CA ALA A 156 -5.98 -6.22 -14.50
C ALA A 156 -7.21 -5.75 -13.71
N ASP A 157 -7.36 -6.23 -12.48
CA ASP A 157 -8.56 -5.97 -11.66
C ASP A 157 -8.40 -4.72 -10.79
N ARG A 158 -7.15 -4.43 -10.35
CA ARG A 158 -6.85 -3.38 -9.37
C ARG A 158 -5.60 -2.60 -9.75
N TYR A 159 -5.57 -1.35 -9.35
CA TYR A 159 -4.38 -0.52 -9.47
C TYR A 159 -4.09 0.23 -8.17
N LEU A 160 -2.88 0.15 -7.65
CA LEU A 160 -2.42 0.93 -6.51
C LEU A 160 -1.48 2.04 -6.99
N LEU A 161 -1.93 3.28 -6.84
CA LEU A 161 -1.14 4.48 -7.08
C LEU A 161 -1.25 5.38 -5.84
N ARG A 162 -0.22 5.40 -5.01
CA ARG A 162 -0.23 6.27 -3.83
C ARG A 162 -0.20 7.73 -4.28
N HIS A 163 -1.10 8.56 -3.72
CA HIS A 163 -1.07 10.00 -3.98
C HIS A 163 0.13 10.68 -3.30
N GLU A 164 0.69 10.04 -2.28
CA GLU A 164 1.82 10.42 -1.41
C GLU A 164 1.50 11.60 -0.50
N THR A 165 0.74 12.59 -0.98
CA THR A 165 0.14 13.68 -0.23
C THR A 165 -0.90 14.40 -1.08
N ALA A 166 -1.99 14.87 -0.47
CA ALA A 166 -2.99 15.71 -1.11
C ALA A 166 -2.57 17.19 -1.19
N ASP A 167 -1.60 17.61 -0.37
CA ASP A 167 -1.00 18.95 -0.37
C ASP A 167 0.03 19.08 -1.52
N GLU A 168 -0.25 19.95 -2.50
CA GLU A 168 0.62 20.19 -3.65
C GLU A 168 2.01 20.72 -3.25
N GLU A 169 2.09 21.60 -2.26
CA GLU A 169 3.36 22.16 -1.80
C GLU A 169 4.22 21.13 -1.07
N HIS A 170 3.60 20.23 -0.33
CA HIS A 170 4.28 19.09 0.26
C HIS A 170 4.75 18.10 -0.81
N TYR A 171 3.91 17.84 -1.83
CA TYR A 171 4.28 16.97 -2.96
C TYR A 171 5.55 17.45 -3.66
N LYS A 172 5.68 18.76 -3.91
CA LYS A 172 6.88 19.39 -4.51
C LYS A 172 8.14 19.22 -3.66
N LYS A 173 7.99 19.09 -2.33
CA LYS A 173 9.12 18.82 -1.42
C LYS A 173 9.56 17.35 -1.41
N LEU A 174 8.71 16.43 -1.81
CA LEU A 174 8.98 14.99 -1.85
C LEU A 174 9.48 14.52 -3.23
N HIS A 175 9.16 15.25 -4.29
CA HIS A 175 9.38 14.83 -5.67
C HIS A 175 10.24 15.83 -6.44
N PRO A 176 10.93 15.38 -7.50
CA PRO A 176 11.66 16.29 -8.40
C PRO A 176 10.69 17.18 -9.19
N ALA A 177 11.20 18.32 -9.67
CA ALA A 177 10.39 19.36 -10.32
C ALA A 177 9.65 18.90 -11.60
N GLU A 178 10.13 17.85 -12.25
CA GLU A 178 9.50 17.26 -13.43
C GLU A 178 8.27 16.41 -13.13
N MET A 179 8.02 16.07 -11.85
CA MET A 179 6.81 15.33 -11.43
C MET A 179 5.70 16.31 -11.05
N SER A 180 4.50 16.05 -11.52
CA SER A 180 3.32 16.89 -11.31
C SER A 180 2.35 16.25 -10.33
N TRP A 181 2.02 16.98 -9.24
CA TRP A 181 0.93 16.60 -8.34
C TRP A 181 -0.40 16.47 -9.09
N LYS A 182 -0.69 17.44 -9.97
CA LYS A 182 -1.90 17.42 -10.77
C LYS A 182 -2.02 16.15 -11.62
N ASN A 183 -0.94 15.76 -12.31
CA ASN A 183 -0.92 14.52 -13.11
C ASN A 183 -1.13 13.27 -12.22
N ARG A 184 -0.58 13.26 -10.99
CA ARG A 184 -0.80 12.17 -10.04
C ARG A 184 -2.27 12.04 -9.67
N MET A 185 -2.95 13.14 -9.41
CA MET A 185 -4.38 13.17 -9.07
C MET A 185 -5.27 12.83 -10.28
N GLU A 186 -4.90 13.30 -11.49
CA GLU A 186 -5.57 12.92 -12.74
C GLU A 186 -5.45 11.42 -13.02
N CYS A 187 -4.26 10.82 -12.84
CA CYS A 187 -4.08 9.37 -12.96
C CYS A 187 -5.01 8.59 -12.01
N LEU A 188 -5.19 9.05 -10.77
CA LEU A 188 -6.11 8.40 -9.81
C LEU A 188 -7.57 8.50 -10.27
N SER A 189 -7.98 9.66 -10.81
CA SER A 189 -9.31 9.85 -11.38
C SER A 189 -9.54 8.92 -12.57
N ASP A 190 -8.60 8.86 -13.51
CA ASP A 190 -8.65 7.97 -14.67
C ASP A 190 -8.82 6.50 -14.26
N LEU A 191 -8.02 6.04 -13.30
CA LEU A 191 -8.11 4.66 -12.80
C LEU A 191 -9.50 4.35 -12.25
N LYS A 192 -10.10 5.28 -11.49
CA LYS A 192 -11.44 5.13 -10.94
C LYS A 192 -12.51 5.13 -12.03
N GLU A 193 -12.42 6.05 -12.99
CA GLU A 193 -13.35 6.16 -14.13
C GLU A 193 -13.33 4.94 -15.06
N ILE A 194 -12.14 4.34 -15.27
CA ILE A 194 -11.98 3.11 -16.07
C ILE A 194 -12.64 1.91 -15.38
N GLY A 195 -12.75 1.94 -14.04
CA GLY A 195 -13.43 0.89 -13.28
C GLY A 195 -12.49 -0.04 -12.50
N TYR A 196 -11.22 0.33 -12.32
CA TYR A 196 -10.35 -0.41 -11.40
C TYR A 196 -10.86 -0.34 -9.96
N GLN A 197 -10.66 -1.40 -9.18
CA GLN A 197 -10.57 -1.22 -7.74
C GLN A 197 -9.30 -0.41 -7.45
N THR A 198 -9.48 0.89 -7.22
CA THR A 198 -8.39 1.86 -7.17
C THR A 198 -7.86 2.02 -5.75
N GLY A 199 -6.56 1.96 -5.61
CA GLY A 199 -5.87 2.19 -4.33
C GLY A 199 -5.09 3.49 -4.33
N CYS A 200 -5.18 4.22 -3.23
CA CYS A 200 -4.35 5.40 -2.95
C CYS A 200 -3.59 5.24 -1.63
N GLY A 201 -2.98 6.29 -1.13
CA GLY A 201 -2.30 6.29 0.17
C GLY A 201 -1.12 7.24 0.24
N MET A 202 -0.50 7.30 1.41
CA MET A 202 0.58 8.21 1.73
C MET A 202 1.59 7.58 2.70
N MET A 203 2.71 8.28 2.92
CA MET A 203 3.65 7.99 4.00
C MET A 203 3.31 8.84 5.22
N ILE A 204 3.33 8.22 6.40
CA ILE A 204 3.13 8.92 7.67
C ILE A 204 4.47 9.38 8.21
N GLY A 205 4.59 10.69 8.52
CA GLY A 205 5.82 11.29 9.01
C GLY A 205 6.90 11.47 7.94
N SER A 206 6.51 11.61 6.68
CA SER A 206 7.43 11.99 5.61
C SER A 206 8.02 13.39 5.86
N PRO A 207 9.23 13.69 5.36
CA PRO A 207 9.84 15.00 5.55
C PRO A 207 8.90 16.14 5.15
N TYR A 208 8.87 17.20 5.97
CA TYR A 208 8.01 18.40 5.79
C TYR A 208 6.50 18.16 5.94
N GLN A 209 6.03 16.95 6.26
CA GLN A 209 4.62 16.67 6.50
C GLN A 209 4.15 17.39 7.77
N THR A 210 3.12 18.21 7.67
CA THR A 210 2.44 18.85 8.76
C THR A 210 1.17 18.10 9.15
N VAL A 211 0.53 18.49 10.24
CA VAL A 211 -0.79 17.95 10.61
C VAL A 211 -1.84 18.36 9.57
N ASP A 212 -1.72 19.57 8.99
CA ASP A 212 -2.61 20.03 7.92
C ASP A 212 -2.48 19.15 6.66
N CYS A 213 -1.25 18.81 6.24
CA CYS A 213 -1.05 17.85 5.13
C CYS A 213 -1.77 16.51 5.40
N LEU A 214 -1.68 15.98 6.63
CA LEU A 214 -2.37 14.74 7.00
C LEU A 214 -3.90 14.92 7.01
N ALA A 215 -4.40 16.08 7.44
CA ALA A 215 -5.83 16.40 7.39
C ALA A 215 -6.34 16.44 5.94
N GLU A 216 -5.62 17.09 5.03
CA GLU A 216 -5.92 17.11 3.60
C GLU A 216 -5.89 15.71 2.99
N ASP A 217 -4.91 14.87 3.36
CA ASP A 217 -4.84 13.47 2.94
C ASP A 217 -6.10 12.68 3.37
N MET A 218 -6.55 12.87 4.61
CA MET A 218 -7.76 12.21 5.11
C MET A 218 -9.02 12.71 4.42
N GLU A 219 -9.15 14.02 4.18
CA GLU A 219 -10.24 14.62 3.40
C GLU A 219 -10.27 14.09 1.97
N PHE A 220 -9.11 14.03 1.32
CA PHE A 220 -8.99 13.47 -0.02
C PHE A 220 -9.47 12.03 -0.05
N MET A 221 -8.99 11.16 0.84
CA MET A 221 -9.40 9.76 0.88
C MET A 221 -10.88 9.60 1.20
N CYS A 222 -11.44 10.44 2.08
CA CYS A 222 -12.86 10.48 2.40
C CYS A 222 -13.73 10.81 1.16
N GLY A 223 -13.31 11.79 0.35
CA GLY A 223 -14.01 12.21 -0.86
C GLY A 223 -13.81 11.26 -2.05
N PHE A 224 -12.59 10.77 -2.24
CA PHE A 224 -12.21 9.88 -3.34
C PHE A 224 -12.78 8.45 -3.17
N LYS A 225 -12.99 8.00 -1.93
CA LYS A 225 -13.52 6.67 -1.57
C LYS A 225 -12.78 5.55 -2.30
N PRO A 226 -11.48 5.38 -2.06
CA PRO A 226 -10.70 4.32 -2.69
C PRO A 226 -11.14 2.94 -2.21
N GLU A 227 -11.01 1.93 -3.04
CA GLU A 227 -11.23 0.52 -2.68
C GLU A 227 -10.06 -0.07 -1.86
N MET A 228 -8.89 0.58 -1.92
CA MET A 228 -7.69 0.19 -1.16
C MET A 228 -6.98 1.43 -0.62
N ILE A 229 -6.46 1.36 0.60
CA ILE A 229 -5.61 2.42 1.16
C ILE A 229 -4.29 1.83 1.64
N GLY A 230 -3.18 2.30 1.05
CA GLY A 230 -1.83 1.88 1.42
C GLY A 230 -1.09 2.96 2.22
N ILE A 231 -1.27 3.00 3.54
CA ILE A 231 -0.48 3.87 4.42
C ILE A 231 0.57 3.11 5.20
N GLY A 232 1.66 3.77 5.50
CA GLY A 232 2.73 3.21 6.33
C GLY A 232 3.69 4.30 6.79
N PRO A 233 4.50 4.04 7.81
CA PRO A 233 5.46 5.03 8.29
C PRO A 233 6.53 5.31 7.22
N PHE A 234 6.97 6.57 7.12
CA PHE A 234 8.16 6.90 6.37
C PHE A 234 9.37 6.22 7.01
N LEU A 235 10.18 5.59 6.17
CA LEU A 235 11.47 5.02 6.57
C LEU A 235 12.55 5.56 5.65
N PRO A 236 13.62 6.18 6.18
CA PRO A 236 14.68 6.72 5.35
C PRO A 236 15.46 5.62 4.64
N HIS A 237 16.10 5.97 3.52
CA HIS A 237 17.09 5.15 2.85
C HIS A 237 18.42 5.90 2.79
N LYS A 238 19.52 5.23 3.13
CA LYS A 238 20.88 5.81 3.24
C LYS A 238 21.36 6.53 1.98
N ASP A 239 20.91 6.11 0.81
CA ASP A 239 21.32 6.66 -0.49
C ASP A 239 20.28 7.66 -1.06
N THR A 240 19.47 8.29 -0.21
CA THR A 240 18.48 9.30 -0.60
C THR A 240 18.80 10.66 0.01
N PRO A 241 18.27 11.77 -0.55
CA PRO A 241 18.36 13.08 0.10
C PRO A 241 17.82 13.09 1.53
N PHE A 242 16.85 12.26 1.85
CA PHE A 242 16.21 12.20 3.17
C PHE A 242 16.83 11.18 4.14
N ARG A 243 18.05 10.71 3.86
CA ARG A 243 18.77 9.72 4.71
C ARG A 243 18.92 10.10 6.17
N SER A 244 18.95 11.39 6.49
CA SER A 244 19.10 11.91 7.86
C SER A 244 17.78 12.37 8.49
N CYS A 245 16.66 12.22 7.77
CA CYS A 245 15.35 12.55 8.34
C CYS A 245 14.91 11.47 9.33
N PRO A 246 14.19 11.86 10.39
CA PRO A 246 13.64 10.87 11.32
C PRO A 246 12.63 9.96 10.61
N GLN A 247 12.52 8.73 11.08
CA GLN A 247 11.45 7.84 10.65
C GLN A 247 10.08 8.35 11.11
N GLY A 248 9.03 8.01 10.37
CA GLY A 248 7.65 8.31 10.73
C GLY A 248 7.19 7.55 11.97
N SER A 249 6.20 8.11 12.68
CA SER A 249 5.65 7.52 13.90
C SER A 249 4.91 6.23 13.63
N TYR A 250 5.30 5.19 14.34
CA TYR A 250 4.63 3.90 14.36
C TYR A 250 3.22 4.01 14.96
N GLU A 251 3.10 4.72 16.08
CA GLU A 251 1.86 4.91 16.83
C GLU A 251 0.84 5.71 16.01
N LEU A 252 1.27 6.81 15.39
CA LEU A 252 0.41 7.59 14.50
C LEU A 252 -0.04 6.77 13.30
N THR A 253 0.83 5.93 12.75
CA THR A 253 0.45 5.05 11.63
C THR A 253 -0.64 4.07 12.04
N LEU A 254 -0.53 3.43 13.21
CA LEU A 254 -1.57 2.53 13.72
C LEU A 254 -2.89 3.27 14.01
N PHE A 255 -2.80 4.48 14.58
CA PHE A 255 -3.96 5.32 14.80
C PHE A 255 -4.67 5.66 13.49
N LEU A 256 -3.95 6.14 12.48
CA LEU A 256 -4.52 6.49 11.19
C LEU A 256 -5.04 5.26 10.41
N LEU A 257 -4.47 4.07 10.59
CA LEU A 257 -5.06 2.83 10.08
C LEU A 257 -6.45 2.60 10.68
N SER A 258 -6.59 2.78 12.00
CA SER A 258 -7.88 2.64 12.67
C SER A 258 -8.88 3.68 12.17
N ILE A 259 -8.43 4.93 12.02
CA ILE A 259 -9.26 6.02 11.49
C ILE A 259 -9.71 5.76 10.04
N CYS A 260 -8.82 5.22 9.18
CA CYS A 260 -9.21 4.81 7.82
C CYS A 260 -10.30 3.73 7.83
N ARG A 261 -10.22 2.74 8.73
CA ARG A 261 -11.25 1.70 8.87
C ARG A 261 -12.59 2.27 9.36
N ILE A 262 -12.55 3.19 10.32
CA ILE A 262 -13.76 3.84 10.84
C ILE A 262 -14.42 4.70 9.76
N MET A 263 -13.62 5.44 8.99
CA MET A 263 -14.07 6.30 7.90
C MET A 263 -14.66 5.50 6.74
N LEU A 264 -13.96 4.44 6.30
CA LEU A 264 -14.31 3.60 5.16
C LEU A 264 -14.37 2.13 5.60
N PRO A 265 -15.55 1.66 6.08
CA PRO A 265 -15.70 0.35 6.69
C PRO A 265 -15.33 -0.85 5.82
N ASP A 266 -15.48 -0.76 4.52
CA ASP A 266 -15.29 -1.81 3.52
C ASP A 266 -13.93 -1.74 2.79
N VAL A 267 -13.12 -0.68 3.03
CA VAL A 267 -11.83 -0.48 2.36
C VAL A 267 -10.84 -1.62 2.66
N LEU A 268 -10.04 -1.99 1.67
CA LEU A 268 -9.00 -3.00 1.84
C LEU A 268 -7.71 -2.32 2.36
N LEU A 269 -7.34 -2.64 3.60
CA LEU A 269 -6.23 -2.02 4.33
C LEU A 269 -5.08 -3.02 4.55
N PRO A 270 -3.89 -2.82 3.97
CA PRO A 270 -2.74 -3.66 4.25
C PRO A 270 -2.05 -3.27 5.58
N ALA A 271 -1.73 -4.28 6.38
CA ALA A 271 -0.69 -4.16 7.40
C ALA A 271 0.67 -4.19 6.67
N THR A 272 1.27 -3.02 6.43
CA THR A 272 2.42 -2.87 5.55
C THR A 272 3.71 -3.49 6.06
N THR A 273 4.63 -3.80 5.15
CA THR A 273 5.97 -4.28 5.49
C THR A 273 6.75 -3.27 6.34
N ALA A 274 6.51 -1.97 6.14
CA ALA A 274 7.14 -0.90 6.91
C ALA A 274 6.80 -0.97 8.41
N LEU A 275 5.55 -1.28 8.79
CA LEU A 275 5.18 -1.53 10.19
C LEU A 275 5.97 -2.69 10.78
N GLY A 276 6.10 -3.79 10.03
CA GLY A 276 6.89 -4.94 10.44
C GLY A 276 8.40 -4.67 10.50
N THR A 277 8.90 -3.67 9.77
CA THR A 277 10.30 -3.24 9.81
C THR A 277 10.60 -2.48 11.10
N ILE A 278 9.68 -1.62 11.57
CA ILE A 278 9.85 -0.89 12.84
C ILE A 278 9.65 -1.82 14.04
N ASN A 279 8.62 -2.67 13.99
CA ASN A 279 8.28 -3.55 15.10
C ASN A 279 8.02 -4.97 14.58
N PRO A 280 8.71 -6.02 15.11
CA PRO A 280 8.48 -7.40 14.70
C PRO A 280 7.02 -7.87 14.75
N LYS A 281 6.20 -7.29 15.64
CA LYS A 281 4.74 -7.51 15.74
C LYS A 281 3.92 -6.46 14.98
N GLY A 282 4.55 -5.63 14.16
CA GLY A 282 3.88 -4.49 13.50
C GLY A 282 2.74 -4.90 12.57
N ARG A 283 2.83 -6.06 11.94
CA ARG A 283 1.74 -6.59 11.10
C ARG A 283 0.53 -7.01 11.93
N GLU A 284 0.76 -7.72 13.04
CA GLU A 284 -0.28 -8.11 13.99
C GLU A 284 -0.97 -6.88 14.58
N GLN A 285 -0.18 -5.88 15.00
CA GLN A 285 -0.74 -4.63 15.51
C GLN A 285 -1.53 -3.87 14.43
N GLY A 286 -1.06 -3.88 13.17
CA GLY A 286 -1.82 -3.33 12.05
C GLY A 286 -3.17 -4.02 11.85
N VAL A 287 -3.23 -5.35 11.96
CA VAL A 287 -4.48 -6.12 11.89
C VAL A 287 -5.40 -5.75 13.05
N LEU A 288 -4.88 -5.68 14.27
CA LEU A 288 -5.64 -5.26 15.45
C LEU A 288 -6.10 -3.80 15.38
N SER A 289 -5.48 -2.99 14.53
CA SER A 289 -5.88 -1.62 14.19
C SER A 289 -6.80 -1.53 12.95
N GLY A 290 -7.43 -2.64 12.53
CA GLY A 290 -8.43 -2.66 11.46
C GLY A 290 -7.90 -3.04 10.07
N ALA A 291 -6.61 -3.35 9.88
CA ALA A 291 -6.11 -3.87 8.62
C ALA A 291 -6.63 -5.31 8.37
N ASN A 292 -6.85 -5.64 7.10
CA ASN A 292 -7.40 -6.95 6.68
C ASN A 292 -6.61 -7.59 5.52
N VAL A 293 -5.47 -7.00 5.14
CA VAL A 293 -4.62 -7.49 4.04
C VAL A 293 -3.17 -7.62 4.50
N ILE A 294 -2.49 -8.69 4.10
CA ILE A 294 -1.04 -8.87 4.25
C ILE A 294 -0.44 -9.22 2.89
N MET A 295 0.75 -8.69 2.61
CA MET A 295 1.38 -8.82 1.30
C MET A 295 2.78 -9.47 1.40
N PRO A 296 2.87 -10.82 1.42
CA PRO A 296 4.14 -11.53 1.33
C PRO A 296 4.80 -11.38 -0.05
N ASN A 297 6.13 -11.43 -0.08
CA ASN A 297 6.92 -11.29 -1.30
C ASN A 297 7.05 -12.64 -2.02
N LEU A 298 6.67 -12.68 -3.31
CA LEU A 298 6.79 -13.83 -4.21
C LEU A 298 7.99 -13.74 -5.14
N SER A 299 8.65 -12.58 -5.25
CA SER A 299 9.81 -12.41 -6.14
C SER A 299 10.91 -13.45 -5.84
N PRO A 300 11.75 -13.81 -6.81
CA PRO A 300 12.87 -14.70 -6.57
C PRO A 300 13.78 -14.15 -5.46
N VAL A 301 14.23 -15.01 -4.54
CA VAL A 301 15.07 -14.62 -3.38
C VAL A 301 16.30 -13.81 -3.80
N ALA A 302 16.89 -14.16 -4.94
CA ALA A 302 18.10 -13.52 -5.47
C ALA A 302 17.93 -12.01 -5.78
N VAL A 303 16.71 -11.53 -5.98
CA VAL A 303 16.45 -10.12 -6.31
C VAL A 303 15.80 -9.32 -5.17
N ARG A 304 15.25 -9.96 -4.14
CA ARG A 304 14.51 -9.28 -3.06
C ARG A 304 15.34 -8.21 -2.37
N LYS A 305 16.63 -8.47 -2.10
CA LYS A 305 17.57 -7.50 -1.51
C LYS A 305 17.96 -6.37 -2.44
N LYS A 306 17.60 -6.44 -3.72
CA LYS A 306 17.83 -5.38 -4.71
C LYS A 306 16.65 -4.41 -4.82
N TYR A 307 15.48 -4.75 -4.23
CA TYR A 307 14.29 -3.89 -4.23
C TYR A 307 14.10 -3.22 -2.86
N MET A 308 15.01 -2.33 -2.54
CA MET A 308 15.03 -1.63 -1.26
C MET A 308 14.51 -0.21 -1.42
N LEU A 309 13.24 0.01 -1.11
CA LEU A 309 12.62 1.34 -1.11
C LEU A 309 13.11 2.20 0.07
N TYR A 310 13.42 1.55 1.17
CA TYR A 310 13.93 2.11 2.43
C TYR A 310 14.89 1.11 3.10
N ASP A 311 15.69 1.58 4.06
CA ASP A 311 16.65 0.73 4.76
C ASP A 311 15.96 -0.31 5.67
N ASN A 312 16.65 -1.42 5.89
CA ASN A 312 16.21 -2.52 6.78
C ASN A 312 14.86 -3.17 6.38
N LYS A 313 14.41 -3.01 5.13
CA LYS A 313 13.19 -3.66 4.64
C LYS A 313 13.22 -5.16 4.94
N ILE A 314 12.20 -5.65 5.66
CA ILE A 314 12.04 -7.08 5.98
C ILE A 314 11.49 -7.86 4.78
N CYS A 315 11.38 -9.19 4.90
CA CYS A 315 10.91 -10.11 3.85
C CYS A 315 11.83 -10.16 2.62
N THR A 316 13.13 -10.05 2.85
CA THR A 316 14.17 -10.16 1.82
C THR A 316 14.82 -11.56 1.77
N GLY A 317 14.52 -12.45 2.72
CA GLY A 317 14.97 -13.83 2.78
C GLY A 317 13.86 -14.85 2.44
N ASP A 318 14.07 -16.11 2.82
CA ASP A 318 13.14 -17.23 2.62
C ASP A 318 11.86 -17.13 3.47
N GLU A 319 11.76 -16.12 4.32
CA GLU A 319 10.71 -15.92 5.31
C GLU A 319 9.37 -15.43 4.72
N SER A 320 9.27 -15.25 3.41
CA SER A 320 8.14 -14.54 2.82
C SER A 320 6.96 -15.46 2.48
N ALA A 321 6.72 -15.76 1.22
CA ALA A 321 5.56 -16.53 0.77
C ALA A 321 5.71 -18.04 1.02
N GLN A 322 6.96 -18.55 1.02
CA GLN A 322 7.27 -19.96 1.26
C GLN A 322 7.01 -20.38 2.72
N CYS A 323 7.00 -19.42 3.66
CA CYS A 323 6.64 -19.70 5.06
C CYS A 323 5.19 -19.32 5.36
N ARG A 324 4.23 -19.78 4.54
CA ARG A 324 2.80 -19.58 4.78
C ARG A 324 2.39 -20.02 6.20
N ALA A 325 2.87 -21.18 6.66
CA ALA A 325 2.59 -21.69 7.99
C ALA A 325 3.05 -20.75 9.12
N CYS A 326 4.15 -19.98 8.91
CA CYS A 326 4.58 -18.96 9.87
C CYS A 326 3.59 -17.79 9.91
N LEU A 327 3.11 -17.36 8.76
CA LEU A 327 2.14 -16.28 8.66
C LEU A 327 0.78 -16.69 9.26
N GLU A 328 0.33 -17.91 8.99
CA GLU A 328 -0.89 -18.48 9.58
C GLU A 328 -0.80 -18.48 11.11
N ARG A 329 0.25 -19.06 11.70
CA ARG A 329 0.47 -19.05 13.15
C ARG A 329 0.50 -17.65 13.75
N ARG A 330 1.09 -16.68 13.06
CA ARG A 330 1.10 -15.27 13.52
C ARG A 330 -0.31 -14.69 13.55
N MET A 331 -1.13 -14.94 12.54
CA MET A 331 -2.52 -14.47 12.50
C MET A 331 -3.37 -15.20 13.53
N GLU A 332 -3.20 -16.51 13.66
CA GLU A 332 -3.88 -17.31 14.68
C GLU A 332 -3.57 -16.84 16.11
N SER A 333 -2.33 -16.42 16.38
CA SER A 333 -1.93 -15.91 17.71
C SER A 333 -2.67 -14.65 18.13
N ILE A 334 -3.30 -13.93 17.20
CA ILE A 334 -4.15 -12.76 17.45
C ILE A 334 -5.63 -13.02 17.15
N GLY A 335 -6.01 -14.30 16.94
CA GLY A 335 -7.39 -14.74 16.74
C GLY A 335 -7.93 -14.53 15.31
N TYR A 336 -7.07 -14.37 14.33
CA TYR A 336 -7.42 -14.22 12.91
C TYR A 336 -6.95 -15.43 12.10
N LYS A 337 -7.48 -15.60 10.89
CA LYS A 337 -7.13 -16.69 9.97
C LYS A 337 -6.89 -16.16 8.57
N ILE A 338 -6.00 -16.81 7.84
CA ILE A 338 -5.75 -16.50 6.43
C ILE A 338 -6.88 -17.12 5.58
N LYS A 339 -7.46 -16.29 4.71
CA LYS A 339 -8.48 -16.72 3.75
C LYS A 339 -7.90 -16.83 2.36
N ILE A 340 -8.08 -18.00 1.75
CA ILE A 340 -7.78 -18.23 0.33
C ILE A 340 -8.95 -17.68 -0.50
N SER A 341 -8.78 -16.48 -1.05
CA SER A 341 -9.74 -15.83 -1.93
C SER A 341 -9.09 -14.65 -2.65
N ARG A 342 -9.74 -14.12 -3.68
CA ARG A 342 -9.31 -12.90 -4.36
C ARG A 342 -9.30 -11.69 -3.40
N GLY A 343 -10.15 -11.67 -2.38
CA GLY A 343 -10.29 -10.54 -1.46
C GLY A 343 -10.62 -9.24 -2.20
N ASP A 344 -11.64 -9.29 -3.07
CA ASP A 344 -12.14 -8.11 -3.76
C ASP A 344 -12.84 -7.16 -2.77
N HIS A 345 -12.86 -5.87 -3.10
CA HIS A 345 -13.71 -4.89 -2.45
C HIS A 345 -15.18 -5.25 -2.74
N ARG A 346 -16.07 -4.98 -1.79
CA ARG A 346 -17.51 -5.36 -1.84
C ARG A 346 -18.38 -4.21 -2.32
#